data_8f6880a2e0f595269a313ea1b5715629
#
_entry.id   8f6880a2e0f595269a313ea1b5715629
#
_cell.length_a   1.000
_cell.length_b   1.000
_cell.length_c   1.000
_cell.angle_alpha   90.00
_cell.angle_beta   90.00
_cell.angle_gamma   90.00
#
_symmetry.space_group_name_H-M   'P 1'
#
loop_
_entity.id
_entity.type
_entity.pdbx_description
1 polymer ?
#
loop_
_entity_poly.entity_id
_entity_poly.type
_entity_poly.pdbx_seq_one_letter_code
_entity_poly.pdbx_strand_id
1 'polypeptide(L)'
;MSSLTKYLVAVGVLIAIGAMLLIFGSQTITGDLTIEEGKINSLRQLEIKKDLDPDVNSQGVYAIQTIEGKEYDITAVVIDSSNNEIRDVSVNRNSFEDNFDIEKSGTYTLIISTWETEEIGVVGGIGHVPDSRGVTISIAGFFVIILGMVGIMAVGFMMIRQRKKQSS
;
A
#
# COMPACT_ATOMS: atom_id res chain seq x y z
N MET A 1 12.89 6.46 41.47
CA MET A 1 12.55 7.11 40.18
C MET A 1 11.52 8.20 40.46
N SER A 2 11.79 9.43 40.04
CA SER A 2 10.82 10.53 40.16
C SER A 2 9.55 10.20 39.33
N SER A 3 8.40 10.72 39.76
CA SER A 3 7.14 10.54 39.01
C SER A 3 7.28 10.97 37.56
N LEU A 4 8.06 12.01 37.28
CA LEU A 4 8.35 12.53 35.94
C LEU A 4 9.08 11.53 35.04
N THR A 5 10.06 10.79 35.60
CA THR A 5 10.79 9.73 34.87
C THR A 5 9.85 8.59 34.46
N LYS A 6 8.88 8.23 35.32
CA LYS A 6 7.88 7.21 35.04
C LYS A 6 6.98 7.62 33.85
N TYR A 7 6.54 8.88 33.81
CA TYR A 7 5.75 9.41 32.68
C TYR A 7 6.55 9.44 31.39
N LEU A 8 7.80 9.82 31.44
CA LEU A 8 8.68 9.88 30.25
C LEU A 8 8.92 8.49 29.66
N VAL A 9 9.13 7.49 30.53
CA VAL A 9 9.26 6.09 30.11
C VAL A 9 7.94 5.57 29.51
N ALA A 10 6.80 5.85 30.15
CA ALA A 10 5.50 5.42 29.62
C ALA A 10 5.19 6.00 28.24
N VAL A 11 5.50 7.28 28.02
CA VAL A 11 5.33 7.96 26.73
C VAL A 11 6.28 7.38 25.68
N GLY A 12 7.54 7.09 26.05
CA GLY A 12 8.51 6.46 25.14
C GLY A 12 8.05 5.06 24.69
N VAL A 13 7.52 4.26 25.62
CA VAL A 13 6.95 2.93 25.31
C VAL A 13 5.73 3.05 24.40
N LEU A 14 4.86 4.04 24.62
CA LEU A 14 3.68 4.27 23.79
C LEU A 14 4.08 4.58 22.33
N ILE A 15 5.09 5.44 22.13
CA ILE A 15 5.60 5.76 20.79
C ILE A 15 6.21 4.53 20.12
N ALA A 16 6.98 3.73 20.86
CA ALA A 16 7.58 2.51 20.32
C ALA A 16 6.50 1.50 19.87
N ILE A 17 5.43 1.33 20.66
CA ILE A 17 4.28 0.49 20.30
C ILE A 17 3.59 1.02 19.05
N GLY A 18 3.34 2.34 18.98
CA GLY A 18 2.71 2.96 17.80
C GLY A 18 3.54 2.79 16.54
N ALA A 19 4.87 2.96 16.62
CA ALA A 19 5.79 2.74 15.50
C ALA A 19 5.78 1.27 15.04
N MET A 20 5.76 0.33 15.99
CA MET A 20 5.70 -1.09 15.68
C MET A 20 4.40 -1.46 14.97
N LEU A 21 3.24 -0.96 15.43
CA LEU A 21 1.96 -1.18 14.77
C LEU A 21 1.93 -0.58 13.37
N LEU A 22 2.55 0.59 13.16
CA LEU A 22 2.62 1.24 11.86
C LEU A 22 3.46 0.43 10.88
N ILE A 23 4.62 -0.08 11.31
CA ILE A 23 5.50 -0.93 10.49
C ILE A 23 4.79 -2.25 10.14
N PHE A 24 4.21 -2.94 11.13
CA PHE A 24 3.50 -4.19 10.86
C PHE A 24 2.29 -3.99 9.93
N GLY A 25 1.50 -2.95 10.14
CA GLY A 25 0.37 -2.64 9.28
C GLY A 25 0.78 -2.32 7.84
N SER A 26 1.88 -1.58 7.64
CA SER A 26 2.37 -1.23 6.30
C SER A 26 2.91 -2.45 5.53
N GLN A 27 3.55 -3.39 6.20
CA GLN A 27 4.06 -4.61 5.56
C GLN A 27 2.93 -5.49 5.00
N THR A 28 1.77 -5.48 5.64
CA THR A 28 0.60 -6.26 5.18
C THR A 28 -0.03 -5.64 3.93
N ILE A 29 0.16 -4.33 3.69
CA ILE A 29 -0.45 -3.63 2.54
C ILE A 29 0.42 -3.75 1.29
N THR A 30 1.75 -3.70 1.41
CA THR A 30 2.67 -3.63 0.27
C THR A 30 3.30 -4.96 -0.13
N GLY A 31 3.25 -5.97 0.73
CA GLY A 31 3.97 -7.24 0.53
C GLY A 31 3.39 -8.16 -0.54
N ASP A 32 2.17 -7.91 -1.01
CA ASP A 32 1.47 -8.83 -1.90
C ASP A 32 1.21 -8.29 -3.32
N LEU A 33 1.66 -7.07 -3.63
CA LEU A 33 1.60 -6.49 -4.98
C LEU A 33 2.91 -6.73 -5.73
N THR A 34 2.81 -7.31 -6.93
CA THR A 34 3.90 -7.32 -7.91
C THR A 34 3.70 -6.13 -8.84
N ILE A 35 4.70 -5.24 -8.90
CA ILE A 35 4.66 -4.03 -9.71
C ILE A 35 5.81 -4.10 -10.70
N GLU A 36 5.53 -3.86 -11.98
CA GLU A 36 6.52 -3.80 -13.04
C GLU A 36 6.31 -2.55 -13.90
N GLU A 37 7.42 -2.01 -14.37
CA GLU A 37 7.46 -0.89 -15.31
C GLU A 37 7.96 -1.39 -16.66
N GLY A 38 7.35 -0.90 -17.73
CA GLY A 38 7.75 -1.26 -19.07
C GLY A 38 7.29 -0.26 -20.13
N LYS A 39 7.75 -0.48 -21.36
CA LYS A 39 7.29 0.23 -22.54
C LYS A 39 6.48 -0.69 -23.41
N ILE A 40 5.31 -0.23 -23.81
CA ILE A 40 4.37 -0.95 -24.69
C ILE A 40 4.18 -0.20 -26.01
N ASN A 41 3.88 -0.93 -27.06
CA ASN A 41 3.44 -0.41 -28.36
C ASN A 41 2.65 -1.51 -29.10
N SER A 42 2.23 -1.27 -30.33
CA SER A 42 1.46 -2.24 -31.15
C SER A 42 2.17 -3.59 -31.38
N LEU A 43 3.48 -3.70 -31.10
CA LEU A 43 4.29 -4.92 -31.27
C LEU A 43 4.79 -5.49 -29.94
N ARG A 44 4.65 -4.76 -28.84
CA ARG A 44 5.17 -5.14 -27.52
C ARG A 44 4.13 -4.88 -26.45
N GLN A 45 3.85 -5.90 -25.67
CA GLN A 45 3.00 -5.86 -24.48
C GLN A 45 3.85 -6.01 -23.21
N LEU A 46 3.29 -5.59 -22.06
CA LEU A 46 3.85 -5.84 -20.73
C LEU A 46 3.04 -6.96 -20.08
N GLU A 47 3.72 -8.01 -19.63
CA GLU A 47 3.12 -9.13 -18.89
C GLU A 47 3.64 -9.15 -17.46
N ILE A 48 2.74 -9.13 -16.49
CA ILE A 48 3.06 -9.17 -15.05
C ILE A 48 2.42 -10.42 -14.46
N LYS A 49 3.23 -11.27 -13.83
CA LYS A 49 2.78 -12.54 -13.27
C LYS A 49 2.85 -12.53 -11.74
N LYS A 50 1.82 -13.06 -11.12
CA LYS A 50 1.72 -13.19 -9.67
C LYS A 50 1.02 -14.48 -9.29
N ASP A 51 1.59 -15.20 -8.34
CA ASP A 51 0.90 -16.32 -7.71
C ASP A 51 -0.09 -15.77 -6.68
N LEU A 52 -1.37 -16.10 -6.87
CA LEU A 52 -2.47 -15.69 -6.01
C LEU A 52 -3.15 -16.92 -5.41
N ASP A 53 -3.65 -16.76 -4.18
CA ASP A 53 -4.30 -17.84 -3.42
C ASP A 53 -5.59 -17.32 -2.79
N PRO A 54 -6.76 -17.90 -3.10
CA PRO A 54 -8.04 -17.50 -2.52
C PRO A 54 -8.11 -17.69 -1.00
N ASP A 55 -7.26 -18.54 -0.42
CA ASP A 55 -7.17 -18.72 1.04
C ASP A 55 -6.52 -17.51 1.74
N VAL A 56 -5.71 -16.73 1.03
CA VAL A 56 -5.14 -15.47 1.51
C VAL A 56 -6.17 -14.34 1.40
N ASN A 57 -6.72 -14.16 0.21
CA ASN A 57 -7.84 -13.27 -0.08
C ASN A 57 -8.50 -13.72 -1.39
N SER A 58 -9.81 -13.88 -1.39
CA SER A 58 -10.58 -14.28 -2.58
C SER A 58 -10.72 -13.17 -3.62
N GLN A 59 -10.19 -11.97 -3.36
CA GLN A 59 -10.21 -10.86 -4.29
C GLN A 59 -8.80 -10.40 -4.65
N GLY A 60 -8.56 -10.30 -5.95
CA GLY A 60 -7.39 -9.68 -6.55
C GLY A 60 -7.66 -8.25 -6.99
N VAL A 61 -6.60 -7.47 -7.12
CA VAL A 61 -6.60 -6.12 -7.66
C VAL A 61 -5.53 -6.01 -8.73
N TYR A 62 -5.82 -5.24 -9.77
CA TYR A 62 -4.81 -4.82 -10.73
C TYR A 62 -4.93 -3.32 -10.98
N ALA A 63 -3.79 -2.71 -11.24
CA ALA A 63 -3.70 -1.28 -11.51
C ALA A 63 -2.74 -1.01 -12.66
N ILE A 64 -3.02 0.03 -13.43
CA ILE A 64 -2.20 0.49 -14.56
C ILE A 64 -2.09 2.01 -14.47
N GLN A 65 -0.89 2.52 -14.73
CA GLN A 65 -0.63 3.95 -14.81
C GLN A 65 0.32 4.26 -15.96
N THR A 66 0.03 5.31 -16.74
CA THR A 66 0.94 5.84 -17.75
C THR A 66 1.98 6.74 -17.09
N ILE A 67 3.26 6.58 -17.43
CA ILE A 67 4.37 7.33 -16.82
C ILE A 67 4.28 8.82 -17.18
N GLU A 68 3.87 9.13 -18.39
CA GLU A 68 3.76 10.51 -18.86
C GLU A 68 2.51 11.24 -18.36
N GLY A 69 1.59 10.53 -17.68
CA GLY A 69 0.33 11.09 -17.20
C GLY A 69 -0.66 11.49 -18.30
N LYS A 70 -0.41 11.04 -19.54
CA LYS A 70 -1.32 11.23 -20.68
C LYS A 70 -2.32 10.09 -20.78
N GLU A 71 -3.44 10.36 -21.41
CA GLU A 71 -4.44 9.36 -21.77
C GLU A 71 -4.05 8.67 -23.06
N TYR A 72 -4.07 7.34 -23.05
CA TYR A 72 -3.80 6.49 -24.20
C TYR A 72 -4.85 5.37 -24.26
N ASP A 73 -5.08 4.83 -25.44
CA ASP A 73 -5.90 3.62 -25.60
C ASP A 73 -5.09 2.38 -25.20
N ILE A 74 -5.26 1.94 -23.97
CA ILE A 74 -4.59 0.78 -23.39
C ILE A 74 -5.64 -0.31 -23.16
N THR A 75 -5.31 -1.55 -23.49
CA THR A 75 -6.09 -2.73 -23.15
C THR A 75 -5.43 -3.46 -21.99
N ALA A 76 -6.20 -3.75 -20.94
CA ALA A 76 -5.79 -4.55 -19.80
C ALA A 76 -6.55 -5.88 -19.81
N VAL A 77 -5.82 -6.99 -19.83
CA VAL A 77 -6.38 -8.34 -19.78
C VAL A 77 -5.82 -9.05 -18.54
N VAL A 78 -6.70 -9.63 -17.72
CA VAL A 78 -6.30 -10.51 -16.61
C VAL A 78 -6.64 -11.94 -16.97
N ILE A 79 -5.65 -12.82 -16.91
CA ILE A 79 -5.74 -14.25 -17.19
C ILE A 79 -5.59 -15.03 -15.88
N ASP A 80 -6.48 -15.99 -15.64
CA ASP A 80 -6.45 -16.85 -14.46
C ASP A 80 -5.40 -17.96 -14.54
N SER A 81 -5.25 -18.72 -13.45
CA SER A 81 -4.33 -19.87 -13.35
C SER A 81 -4.71 -21.05 -14.28
N SER A 82 -5.90 -21.06 -14.86
CA SER A 82 -6.37 -22.04 -15.85
C SER A 82 -6.25 -21.54 -17.28
N ASN A 83 -5.62 -20.38 -17.48
CA ASN A 83 -5.43 -19.70 -18.75
C ASN A 83 -6.74 -19.18 -19.38
N ASN A 84 -7.74 -18.87 -18.55
CA ASN A 84 -8.96 -18.20 -18.99
C ASN A 84 -8.82 -16.70 -18.77
N GLU A 85 -9.34 -15.92 -19.71
CA GLU A 85 -9.48 -14.49 -19.60
C GLU A 85 -10.65 -14.17 -18.65
N ILE A 86 -10.36 -13.51 -17.55
CA ILE A 86 -11.35 -13.16 -16.53
C ILE A 86 -11.69 -11.67 -16.50
N ARG A 87 -10.85 -10.83 -17.07
CA ARG A 87 -11.06 -9.40 -17.31
C ARG A 87 -10.46 -8.98 -18.62
N ASP A 88 -11.19 -8.18 -19.38
CA ASP A 88 -10.75 -7.46 -20.58
C ASP A 88 -11.37 -6.06 -20.55
N VAL A 89 -10.52 -5.04 -20.39
CA VAL A 89 -10.96 -3.65 -20.21
C VAL A 89 -10.13 -2.71 -21.07
N SER A 90 -10.80 -1.87 -21.85
CA SER A 90 -10.17 -0.72 -22.51
C SER A 90 -10.06 0.45 -21.53
N VAL A 91 -8.86 0.95 -21.34
CA VAL A 91 -8.50 2.02 -20.41
C VAL A 91 -8.10 3.25 -21.21
N ASN A 92 -8.94 4.29 -21.18
CA ASN A 92 -8.72 5.58 -21.84
C ASN A 92 -8.41 6.68 -20.81
N ARG A 93 -7.62 6.32 -19.80
CA ARG A 93 -7.25 7.20 -18.68
C ARG A 93 -5.78 7.00 -18.36
N ASN A 94 -5.17 7.99 -17.73
CA ASN A 94 -3.79 7.91 -17.28
C ASN A 94 -3.56 6.96 -16.09
N SER A 95 -4.63 6.60 -15.37
CA SER A 95 -4.59 5.65 -14.25
C SER A 95 -5.90 4.88 -14.19
N PHE A 96 -5.81 3.58 -13.96
CA PHE A 96 -6.96 2.68 -13.82
C PHE A 96 -6.67 1.60 -12.79
N GLU A 97 -7.67 1.26 -11.99
CA GLU A 97 -7.64 0.18 -11.01
C GLU A 97 -8.99 -0.54 -11.01
N ASP A 98 -8.96 -1.87 -10.95
CA ASP A 98 -10.17 -2.69 -10.82
C ASP A 98 -9.85 -3.99 -10.07
N ASN A 99 -10.91 -4.66 -9.60
CA ASN A 99 -10.83 -5.90 -8.84
C ASN A 99 -11.32 -7.09 -9.66
N PHE A 100 -10.83 -8.28 -9.29
CA PHE A 100 -11.27 -9.54 -9.85
C PHE A 100 -11.36 -10.62 -8.75
N ASP A 101 -12.16 -11.66 -8.99
CA ASP A 101 -12.27 -12.79 -8.06
C ASP A 101 -11.15 -13.81 -8.30
N ILE A 102 -10.54 -14.29 -7.22
CA ILE A 102 -9.55 -15.36 -7.23
C ILE A 102 -10.29 -16.65 -6.86
N GLU A 103 -10.56 -17.50 -7.86
CA GLU A 103 -11.30 -18.74 -7.65
C GLU A 103 -10.39 -19.93 -7.31
N LYS A 104 -9.14 -19.93 -7.79
CA LYS A 104 -8.18 -21.02 -7.62
C LYS A 104 -6.79 -20.47 -7.35
N SER A 105 -6.03 -21.18 -6.53
CA SER A 105 -4.60 -20.89 -6.34
C SER A 105 -3.82 -21.11 -7.64
N GLY A 106 -2.86 -20.23 -7.92
CA GLY A 106 -1.95 -20.35 -9.05
C GLY A 106 -1.54 -19.02 -9.63
N THR A 107 -0.86 -19.07 -10.78
CA THR A 107 -0.29 -17.88 -11.43
C THR A 107 -1.37 -17.16 -12.22
N TYR A 108 -1.62 -15.90 -11.86
CA TYR A 108 -2.43 -14.95 -12.61
C TYR A 108 -1.52 -14.04 -13.41
N THR A 109 -1.97 -13.61 -14.59
CA THR A 109 -1.19 -12.77 -15.50
C THR A 109 -1.98 -11.53 -15.88
N LEU A 110 -1.42 -10.35 -15.61
CA LEU A 110 -1.90 -9.09 -16.15
C LEU A 110 -1.14 -8.79 -17.44
N ILE A 111 -1.86 -8.64 -18.55
CA ILE A 111 -1.33 -8.24 -19.85
C ILE A 111 -1.78 -6.82 -20.13
N ILE A 112 -0.83 -5.94 -20.42
CA ILE A 112 -1.06 -4.54 -20.78
C ILE A 112 -0.58 -4.35 -22.22
N SER A 113 -1.47 -3.96 -23.11
CA SER A 113 -1.20 -3.79 -24.53
C SER A 113 -1.83 -2.51 -25.09
N THR A 114 -1.40 -2.07 -26.27
CA THR A 114 -1.95 -0.92 -26.97
C THR A 114 -1.86 -1.13 -28.48
N TRP A 115 -2.70 -0.46 -29.23
CA TRP A 115 -2.63 -0.39 -30.70
C TRP A 115 -1.76 0.76 -31.19
N GLU A 116 -1.29 1.63 -30.30
CA GLU A 116 -0.42 2.75 -30.65
C GLU A 116 0.93 2.27 -31.17
N THR A 117 1.43 2.94 -32.19
CA THR A 117 2.75 2.63 -32.77
C THR A 117 3.89 3.30 -31.99
N GLU A 118 3.59 4.40 -31.28
CA GLU A 118 4.51 5.09 -30.38
C GLU A 118 4.73 4.28 -29.09
N GLU A 119 5.96 4.33 -28.57
CA GLU A 119 6.25 3.68 -27.28
C GLU A 119 5.61 4.46 -26.11
N ILE A 120 4.77 3.79 -25.35
CA ILE A 120 4.13 4.33 -24.15
C ILE A 120 4.79 3.70 -22.91
N GLY A 121 5.28 4.54 -22.00
CA GLY A 121 5.77 4.08 -20.70
C GLY A 121 4.58 3.80 -19.76
N VAL A 122 4.52 2.58 -19.21
CA VAL A 122 3.47 2.16 -18.29
C VAL A 122 4.05 1.49 -17.07
N VAL A 123 3.34 1.65 -15.95
CA VAL A 123 3.53 0.88 -14.72
C VAL A 123 2.28 0.06 -14.52
N GLY A 124 2.44 -1.24 -14.34
CA GLY A 124 1.36 -2.15 -14.00
C GLY A 124 1.59 -2.82 -12.66
N GLY A 125 0.53 -3.23 -12.00
CA GLY A 125 0.59 -4.00 -10.76
C GLY A 125 -0.56 -4.99 -10.65
N ILE A 126 -0.30 -6.15 -10.06
CA ILE A 126 -1.29 -7.18 -9.75
C ILE A 126 -0.98 -7.83 -8.42
N GLY A 127 -2.02 -8.15 -7.63
CA GLY A 127 -1.88 -8.82 -6.34
C GLY A 127 -3.23 -9.04 -5.66
N HIS A 128 -3.20 -9.48 -4.40
CA HIS A 128 -4.42 -9.53 -3.60
C HIS A 128 -4.87 -8.13 -3.19
N VAL A 129 -6.19 -7.94 -3.07
CA VAL A 129 -6.73 -6.73 -2.45
C VAL A 129 -6.18 -6.65 -1.01
N PRO A 130 -5.59 -5.51 -0.60
CA PRO A 130 -5.05 -5.35 0.74
C PRO A 130 -6.12 -5.62 1.80
N ASP A 131 -5.78 -6.45 2.81
CA ASP A 131 -6.71 -6.71 3.91
C ASP A 131 -6.96 -5.40 4.69
N SER A 132 -8.23 -5.07 4.85
CA SER A 132 -8.67 -3.90 5.64
C SER A 132 -8.14 -3.89 7.07
N ARG A 133 -7.76 -5.06 7.62
CA ARG A 133 -7.13 -5.20 8.94
C ARG A 133 -5.75 -4.52 8.99
N GLY A 134 -4.92 -4.70 7.96
CA GLY A 134 -3.60 -4.05 7.86
C GLY A 134 -3.72 -2.52 7.85
N VAL A 135 -4.67 -1.99 7.08
CA VAL A 135 -4.97 -0.54 7.02
C VAL A 135 -5.42 -0.04 8.41
N THR A 136 -6.34 -0.75 9.06
CA THR A 136 -6.85 -0.39 10.39
C THR A 136 -5.73 -0.39 11.44
N ILE A 137 -4.83 -1.37 11.43
CA ILE A 137 -3.67 -1.45 12.34
C ILE A 137 -2.72 -0.28 12.11
N SER A 138 -2.42 0.06 10.85
CA SER A 138 -1.57 1.21 10.51
C SER A 138 -2.16 2.52 11.00
N ILE A 139 -3.45 2.76 10.78
CA ILE A 139 -4.16 3.95 11.27
C ILE A 139 -4.13 4.01 12.79
N ALA A 140 -4.40 2.89 13.48
CA ALA A 140 -4.32 2.83 14.94
C ALA A 140 -2.90 3.15 15.43
N GLY A 141 -1.85 2.60 14.81
CA GLY A 141 -0.45 2.90 15.11
C GLY A 141 -0.13 4.39 14.97
N PHE A 142 -0.63 5.03 13.91
CA PHE A 142 -0.46 6.46 13.69
C PHE A 142 -1.10 7.31 14.81
N PHE A 143 -2.33 6.98 15.24
CA PHE A 143 -2.97 7.67 16.35
C PHE A 143 -2.21 7.48 17.67
N VAL A 144 -1.68 6.30 17.94
CA VAL A 144 -0.86 6.02 19.14
C VAL A 144 0.41 6.87 19.16
N ILE A 145 1.07 7.07 18.01
CA ILE A 145 2.24 7.96 17.91
C ILE A 145 1.85 9.41 18.19
N ILE A 146 0.75 9.90 17.63
CA ILE A 146 0.27 11.28 17.89
C ILE A 146 0.02 11.48 19.37
N LEU A 147 -0.67 10.55 20.04
CA LEU A 147 -0.91 10.61 21.49
C LEU A 147 0.40 10.62 22.29
N GLY A 148 1.39 9.83 21.87
CA GLY A 148 2.73 9.83 22.45
C GLY A 148 3.42 11.18 22.29
N MET A 149 3.36 11.81 21.12
CA MET A 149 3.96 13.14 20.92
C MET A 149 3.30 14.23 21.78
N VAL A 150 1.98 14.21 21.91
CA VAL A 150 1.24 15.10 22.81
C VAL A 150 1.68 14.86 24.26
N GLY A 151 1.89 13.61 24.66
CA GLY A 151 2.42 13.24 25.98
C GLY A 151 3.80 13.82 26.24
N ILE A 152 4.73 13.79 25.28
CA ILE A 152 6.07 14.41 25.41
C ILE A 152 5.93 15.92 25.64
N MET A 153 5.09 16.60 24.86
CA MET A 153 4.88 18.06 25.02
C MET A 153 4.33 18.39 26.41
N ALA A 154 3.38 17.61 26.91
CA ALA A 154 2.79 17.81 28.24
C ALA A 154 3.85 17.60 29.35
N VAL A 155 4.67 16.56 29.28
CA VAL A 155 5.77 16.30 30.23
C VAL A 155 6.81 17.42 30.16
N GLY A 156 7.20 17.86 28.95
CA GLY A 156 8.12 18.99 28.76
C GLY A 156 7.60 20.29 29.42
N PHE A 157 6.33 20.58 29.24
CA PHE A 157 5.70 21.76 29.88
C PHE A 157 5.69 21.66 31.42
N MET A 158 5.42 20.47 31.96
CA MET A 158 5.50 20.23 33.41
C MET A 158 6.91 20.43 33.96
N MET A 159 7.94 19.98 33.21
CA MET A 159 9.35 20.19 33.60
C MET A 159 9.72 21.67 33.71
N ILE A 160 9.34 22.45 32.67
CA ILE A 160 9.62 23.89 32.64
C ILE A 160 8.92 24.59 33.83
N ARG A 161 7.68 24.22 34.12
CA ARG A 161 6.89 24.80 35.21
C ARG A 161 7.46 24.46 36.59
N GLN A 162 8.00 23.24 36.80
CA GLN A 162 8.65 22.84 38.04
C GLN A 162 9.98 23.59 38.27
N ARG A 163 10.80 23.79 37.23
CA ARG A 163 12.06 24.56 37.32
C ARG A 163 11.80 26.01 37.69
N LYS A 164 10.76 26.67 37.18
CA LYS A 164 10.39 28.03 37.55
C LYS A 164 10.00 28.17 39.03
N LYS A 165 9.37 27.14 39.63
CA LYS A 165 8.98 27.15 41.05
C LYS A 165 10.16 26.95 42.03
N GLN A 166 11.28 26.38 41.57
CA GLN A 166 12.48 26.19 42.42
C GLN A 166 13.44 27.38 42.37
N SER A 167 13.23 28.33 41.43
CA SER A 167 14.07 29.53 41.23
C SER A 167 13.45 30.82 41.79
N SER A 168 12.29 30.71 42.48
CA SER A 168 11.64 31.79 43.24
C SER A 168 11.63 31.48 44.73
#